data_5ae67ec32575da43de730a4509da6db2
#
_entry.id   5ae67ec32575da43de730a4509da6db2
#
_cell.length_a   1.000
_cell.length_b   1.000
_cell.length_c   1.000
_cell.angle_alpha   90.00
_cell.angle_beta   90.00
_cell.angle_gamma   90.00
#
_symmetry.space_group_name_H-M   'P 1'
#
loop_
_entity.id
_entity.type
_entity.pdbx_description
1 polymer ?
#
loop_
_entity_poly.entity_id
_entity_poly.type
_entity_poly.pdbx_seq_one_letter_code
_entity_poly.pdbx_strand_id
1 'polypeptide(L)'
;MKEGLLIAQLVLFVALLVMLVWLGLHQRRTKKRQDALLNELQPSLGQQRWFRINLARQPFFARRLRVLGFEAKGLLIDEGPTLRAVAVRSDGERLELRVAKAPSSIRWQGNAGLQSANLHWLQIGTGDEAVMVSADTGMNAVASREATADMLRALLPQQPLDPSALADFALDKHPATRLATMVFIVLLLGLLADLGFTEHQLLTPAWALTVLGLAVGLAGLLLYPAFIRRKVPGRESLLLTMFLSVVLGGLAPRVALRLDQWLSGGSVATAYRLAHGAVLRPVEPGPPEVRLNDVREYWAQFEPGSTHQLDIVHGPLGLWQLDRRRLNAATYDWYSREEGRAPKSASAPER
;
A
#
# COMPACT_ATOMS: atom_id res chain seq x y z
N MET A 1 2.74 19.40 -19.34
CA MET A 1 2.68 19.08 -17.91
C MET A 1 1.97 17.77 -17.56
N LYS A 2 0.80 17.45 -18.14
CA LYS A 2 0.07 16.19 -17.83
C LYS A 2 0.84 14.93 -18.25
N GLU A 3 1.50 14.93 -19.39
CA GLU A 3 2.31 13.79 -19.87
C GLU A 3 3.50 13.49 -18.97
N GLY A 4 4.20 14.50 -18.48
CA GLY A 4 5.31 14.32 -17.55
C GLY A 4 4.88 13.72 -16.21
N LEU A 5 3.67 14.07 -15.70
CA LEU A 5 3.12 13.50 -14.48
C LEU A 5 2.73 12.04 -14.68
N LEU A 6 2.12 11.70 -15.81
CA LEU A 6 1.74 10.32 -16.17
C LEU A 6 2.99 9.43 -16.31
N ILE A 7 4.03 9.92 -16.95
CA ILE A 7 5.32 9.21 -17.08
C ILE A 7 5.93 8.99 -15.69
N ALA A 8 5.96 10.02 -14.84
CA ALA A 8 6.48 9.91 -13.48
C ALA A 8 5.70 8.88 -12.64
N GLN A 9 4.38 8.85 -12.74
CA GLN A 9 3.53 7.86 -12.06
C GLN A 9 3.79 6.43 -12.57
N LEU A 10 3.92 6.26 -13.90
CA LEU A 10 4.24 4.98 -14.51
C LEU A 10 5.61 4.47 -14.06
N VAL A 11 6.62 5.34 -14.06
CA VAL A 11 7.98 5.00 -13.60
C VAL A 11 7.97 4.59 -12.13
N LEU A 12 7.25 5.33 -11.27
CA LEU A 12 7.11 4.99 -9.86
C LEU A 12 6.41 3.63 -9.67
N PHE A 13 5.34 3.39 -10.43
CA PHE A 13 4.60 2.11 -10.37
C PHE A 13 5.49 0.93 -10.79
N VAL A 14 6.22 1.07 -11.92
CA VAL A 14 7.15 0.05 -12.40
C VAL A 14 8.27 -0.19 -11.38
N ALA A 15 8.84 0.86 -10.80
CA ALA A 15 9.88 0.75 -9.77
C ALA A 15 9.37 0.00 -8.51
N LEU A 16 8.14 0.29 -8.06
CA LEU A 16 7.49 -0.42 -6.96
C LEU A 16 7.26 -1.90 -7.30
N LEU A 17 6.78 -2.19 -8.51
CA LEU A 17 6.56 -3.56 -8.95
C LEU A 17 7.87 -4.37 -9.00
N VAL A 18 8.92 -3.79 -9.57
CA VAL A 18 10.26 -4.39 -9.62
C VAL A 18 10.79 -4.64 -8.20
N MET A 19 10.63 -3.68 -7.29
CA MET A 19 11.03 -3.84 -5.89
C MET A 19 10.25 -4.97 -5.21
N LEU A 20 8.94 -5.09 -5.41
CA LEU A 20 8.12 -6.17 -4.83
C LEU A 20 8.52 -7.54 -5.37
N VAL A 21 8.75 -7.66 -6.68
CA VAL A 21 9.22 -8.89 -7.31
C VAL A 21 10.60 -9.27 -6.77
N TRP A 22 11.51 -8.31 -6.68
CA TRP A 22 12.86 -8.53 -6.13
C TRP A 22 12.80 -9.00 -4.68
N LEU A 23 11.97 -8.36 -3.82
CA LEU A 23 11.75 -8.78 -2.42
C LEU A 23 11.20 -10.21 -2.35
N GLY A 24 10.22 -10.54 -3.18
CA GLY A 24 9.63 -11.88 -3.24
C GLY A 24 10.65 -12.95 -3.64
N LEU A 25 11.45 -12.69 -4.67
CA LEU A 25 12.52 -13.59 -5.13
C LEU A 25 13.62 -13.75 -4.06
N HIS A 26 13.99 -12.66 -3.41
CA HIS A 26 14.99 -12.66 -2.35
C HIS A 26 14.53 -13.50 -1.15
N GLN A 27 13.29 -13.34 -0.71
CA GLN A 27 12.71 -14.15 0.38
C GLN A 27 12.63 -15.63 0.01
N ARG A 28 12.22 -15.97 -1.23
CA ARG A 28 12.21 -17.35 -1.71
C ARG A 28 13.59 -17.99 -1.70
N ARG A 29 14.63 -17.26 -2.14
CA ARG A 29 16.02 -17.73 -2.12
C ARG A 29 16.52 -17.97 -0.69
N THR A 30 16.25 -17.04 0.22
CA THR A 30 16.64 -17.16 1.63
C THR A 30 15.94 -18.32 2.31
N LYS A 31 14.65 -18.54 2.02
CA LYS A 31 13.89 -19.68 2.52
C LYS A 31 14.45 -21.02 2.00
N LYS A 32 14.75 -21.12 0.71
CA LYS A 32 15.37 -22.34 0.14
C LYS A 32 16.71 -22.69 0.82
N ARG A 33 17.52 -21.67 1.14
CA ARG A 33 18.77 -21.87 1.88
C ARG A 33 18.55 -22.33 3.31
N GLN A 34 17.54 -21.79 3.99
CA GLN A 34 17.14 -22.24 5.33
C GLN A 34 16.64 -23.69 5.30
N ASP A 35 15.87 -24.08 4.29
CA ASP A 35 15.38 -25.46 4.13
C ASP A 35 16.56 -26.42 3.83
N ALA A 36 17.52 -26.01 3.00
CA ALA A 36 18.76 -26.77 2.76
C ALA A 36 19.58 -26.96 4.04
N LEU A 37 19.73 -25.89 4.84
CA LEU A 37 20.39 -25.94 6.13
C LEU A 37 19.68 -26.89 7.10
N LEU A 38 18.34 -26.86 7.12
CA LEU A 38 17.56 -27.80 7.95
C LEU A 38 17.82 -29.26 7.52
N ASN A 39 17.77 -29.55 6.23
CA ASN A 39 18.03 -30.89 5.71
C ASN A 39 19.43 -31.38 6.03
N GLU A 40 20.42 -30.50 5.99
CA GLU A 40 21.83 -30.81 6.38
C GLU A 40 21.95 -31.16 7.86
N LEU A 41 21.28 -30.36 8.73
CA LEU A 41 21.41 -30.51 10.17
C LEU A 41 20.46 -31.56 10.76
N GLN A 42 19.36 -31.88 10.09
CA GLN A 42 18.31 -32.77 10.58
C GLN A 42 18.85 -34.12 11.10
N PRO A 43 19.82 -34.80 10.46
CA PRO A 43 20.38 -36.05 10.98
C PRO A 43 21.09 -35.89 12.33
N SER A 44 21.68 -34.72 12.60
CA SER A 44 22.41 -34.42 13.83
C SER A 44 21.53 -33.87 14.95
N LEU A 45 20.32 -33.45 14.66
CA LEU A 45 19.42 -32.84 15.67
C LEU A 45 18.85 -33.89 16.64
N GLY A 46 18.67 -35.13 16.23
CA GLY A 46 18.11 -36.18 17.05
C GLY A 46 16.78 -35.79 17.71
N GLN A 47 16.73 -35.83 19.04
CA GLN A 47 15.57 -35.40 19.83
C GLN A 47 15.70 -33.97 20.37
N GLN A 48 16.71 -33.22 19.93
CA GLN A 48 16.88 -31.84 20.36
C GLN A 48 15.74 -30.95 19.87
N ARG A 49 15.31 -30.03 20.73
CA ARG A 49 14.31 -29.03 20.35
C ARG A 49 14.96 -27.97 19.48
N TRP A 50 14.32 -27.62 18.38
CA TRP A 50 14.79 -26.58 17.48
C TRP A 50 13.65 -25.71 16.96
N PHE A 51 13.98 -24.50 16.53
CA PHE A 51 13.06 -23.51 15.99
C PHE A 51 13.61 -22.92 14.71
N ARG A 52 12.74 -22.66 13.74
CA ARG A 52 13.09 -21.81 12.58
C ARG A 52 13.12 -20.36 13.03
N ILE A 53 14.19 -19.65 12.71
CA ILE A 53 14.41 -18.29 13.16
C ILE A 53 14.82 -17.33 12.05
N ASN A 54 14.49 -16.06 12.24
CA ASN A 54 15.19 -14.93 11.66
C ASN A 54 16.26 -14.46 12.66
N LEU A 55 17.42 -14.12 12.19
CA LEU A 55 18.55 -13.70 13.01
C LEU A 55 19.08 -12.35 12.55
N ALA A 56 19.48 -11.51 13.49
CA ALA A 56 20.19 -10.26 13.24
C ALA A 56 21.22 -10.03 14.35
N ARG A 57 22.49 -9.79 13.99
CA ARG A 57 23.52 -9.36 14.94
C ARG A 57 23.29 -7.90 15.33
N GLN A 58 23.82 -7.48 16.49
CA GLN A 58 23.68 -6.11 16.99
C GLN A 58 24.05 -5.03 15.96
N PRO A 59 25.18 -5.09 15.24
CA PRO A 59 25.55 -4.07 14.25
C PRO A 59 24.55 -3.96 13.10
N PHE A 60 23.93 -5.08 12.70
CA PHE A 60 22.88 -5.08 11.69
C PHE A 60 21.56 -4.54 12.27
N PHE A 61 21.21 -4.96 13.50
CA PHE A 61 19.99 -4.56 14.17
C PHE A 61 19.94 -3.06 14.46
N ALA A 62 21.07 -2.44 14.75
CA ALA A 62 21.20 -1.00 15.01
C ALA A 62 21.10 -0.11 13.76
N ARG A 63 21.13 -0.66 12.53
CA ARG A 63 21.02 0.14 11.30
C ARG A 63 19.67 0.85 11.19
N ARG A 64 19.70 2.13 10.84
CA ARG A 64 18.47 2.94 10.69
C ARG A 64 17.61 2.53 9.49
N LEU A 65 18.24 2.11 8.40
CA LEU A 65 17.56 1.68 7.18
C LEU A 65 17.93 0.23 6.88
N ARG A 66 16.92 -0.62 6.81
CA ARG A 66 17.03 -2.03 6.46
C ARG A 66 15.94 -2.37 5.45
N VAL A 67 16.33 -2.91 4.32
CA VAL A 67 15.38 -3.38 3.29
C VAL A 67 14.67 -4.65 3.78
N LEU A 68 15.42 -5.51 4.48
CA LEU A 68 14.88 -6.70 5.15
C LEU A 68 14.97 -6.50 6.66
N GLY A 69 13.98 -6.96 7.39
CA GLY A 69 13.94 -6.87 8.84
C GLY A 69 14.99 -7.73 9.55
N PHE A 70 15.62 -8.68 8.85
CA PHE A 70 16.57 -9.66 9.38
C PHE A 70 17.84 -9.73 8.53
N GLU A 71 18.95 -10.19 9.13
CA GLU A 71 20.24 -10.37 8.47
C GLU A 71 20.37 -11.76 7.83
N ALA A 72 19.89 -12.79 8.54
CA ALA A 72 19.99 -14.18 8.14
C ALA A 72 18.73 -14.97 8.55
N LYS A 73 18.52 -16.11 7.93
CA LYS A 73 17.53 -17.11 8.33
C LYS A 73 18.21 -18.41 8.72
N GLY A 74 17.71 -19.06 9.77
CA GLY A 74 18.34 -20.27 10.25
C GLY A 74 17.53 -21.05 11.25
N LEU A 75 18.25 -21.76 12.11
CA LEU A 75 17.72 -22.61 13.17
C LEU A 75 18.32 -22.17 14.51
N LEU A 76 17.50 -22.17 15.54
CA LEU A 76 17.92 -22.10 16.93
C LEU A 76 17.73 -23.48 17.55
N ILE A 77 18.79 -24.08 18.01
CA ILE A 77 18.84 -25.45 18.55
C ILE A 77 19.09 -25.36 20.06
N ASP A 78 18.25 -26.05 20.82
CA ASP A 78 18.37 -26.14 22.27
C ASP A 78 19.22 -27.38 22.62
N GLU A 79 20.50 -27.13 22.95
CA GLU A 79 21.45 -28.17 23.34
C GLU A 79 21.45 -28.42 24.89
N GLY A 80 20.43 -27.92 25.59
CA GLY A 80 20.30 -28.03 27.05
C GLY A 80 20.94 -26.82 27.75
N PRO A 81 22.25 -26.86 28.10
CA PRO A 81 22.93 -25.74 28.78
C PRO A 81 23.26 -24.58 27.84
N THR A 82 23.26 -24.84 26.53
CA THR A 82 23.59 -23.85 25.48
C THR A 82 22.51 -23.79 24.41
N LEU A 83 22.40 -22.64 23.80
CA LEU A 83 21.66 -22.40 22.57
C LEU A 83 22.63 -22.26 21.41
N ARG A 84 22.44 -23.04 20.37
CA ARG A 84 23.21 -22.97 19.15
C ARG A 84 22.33 -22.35 18.06
N ALA A 85 22.70 -21.19 17.56
CA ALA A 85 22.05 -20.57 16.41
C ALA A 85 22.91 -20.81 15.15
N VAL A 86 22.32 -21.43 14.14
CA VAL A 86 22.96 -21.63 12.83
C VAL A 86 22.09 -20.98 11.78
N ALA A 87 22.61 -20.00 11.06
CA ALA A 87 21.85 -19.23 10.09
C ALA A 87 22.65 -18.98 8.81
N VAL A 88 21.96 -18.75 7.71
CA VAL A 88 22.55 -18.44 6.41
C VAL A 88 22.08 -17.08 5.96
N ARG A 89 23.03 -16.22 5.59
CA ARG A 89 22.78 -14.90 5.01
C ARG A 89 22.32 -15.02 3.55
N SER A 90 21.82 -13.93 3.03
CA SER A 90 21.37 -13.85 1.63
C SER A 90 22.51 -14.06 0.60
N ASP A 91 23.75 -13.76 0.97
CA ASP A 91 24.95 -14.01 0.15
C ASP A 91 25.46 -15.46 0.23
N GLY A 92 24.96 -16.24 1.23
CA GLY A 92 25.35 -17.64 1.46
C GLY A 92 26.33 -17.82 2.62
N GLU A 93 26.80 -16.73 3.24
CA GLU A 93 27.64 -16.82 4.43
C GLU A 93 26.88 -17.51 5.57
N ARG A 94 27.52 -18.50 6.19
CA ARG A 94 26.98 -19.23 7.35
C ARG A 94 27.41 -18.52 8.63
N LEU A 95 26.45 -18.25 9.46
CA LEU A 95 26.62 -17.73 10.81
C LEU A 95 26.36 -18.86 11.80
N GLU A 96 27.30 -19.09 12.70
CA GLU A 96 27.12 -20.04 13.79
C GLU A 96 27.49 -19.36 15.11
N LEU A 97 26.58 -19.41 16.07
CA LEU A 97 26.75 -18.77 17.38
C LEU A 97 26.29 -19.75 18.45
N ARG A 98 27.06 -19.82 19.54
CA ARG A 98 26.70 -20.58 20.73
C ARG A 98 26.65 -19.64 21.92
N VAL A 99 25.56 -19.68 22.63
CA VAL A 99 25.29 -18.80 23.78
C VAL A 99 24.82 -19.65 24.95
N ALA A 100 25.21 -19.34 26.15
CA ALA A 100 24.74 -20.01 27.36
C ALA A 100 23.23 -19.77 27.52
N LYS A 101 22.50 -20.85 27.77
CA LYS A 101 21.06 -20.81 28.04
C LYS A 101 20.83 -20.44 29.51
N ALA A 102 20.78 -19.15 29.79
CA ALA A 102 20.45 -18.64 31.11
C ALA A 102 19.30 -17.65 31.04
N PRO A 103 18.43 -17.54 32.04
CA PRO A 103 17.38 -16.54 32.10
C PRO A 103 17.88 -15.09 31.95
N SER A 104 19.08 -14.81 32.42
CA SER A 104 19.72 -13.49 32.31
C SER A 104 20.23 -13.20 30.90
N SER A 105 20.49 -14.22 30.08
CA SER A 105 21.01 -14.09 28.71
C SER A 105 19.90 -14.07 27.64
N ILE A 106 18.65 -14.29 28.00
CA ILE A 106 17.52 -14.26 27.07
C ILE A 106 16.53 -13.18 27.52
N ARG A 107 16.33 -12.17 26.68
CA ARG A 107 15.43 -11.05 27.00
C ARG A 107 14.45 -10.81 25.88
N TRP A 108 13.22 -10.50 26.24
CA TRP A 108 12.23 -10.00 25.30
C TRP A 108 12.60 -8.58 24.87
N GLN A 109 12.90 -8.38 23.61
CA GLN A 109 13.23 -7.07 23.04
C GLN A 109 12.01 -6.41 22.38
N GLY A 110 11.04 -7.24 22.01
CA GLY A 110 9.80 -6.77 21.41
C GLY A 110 9.94 -6.34 19.96
N ASN A 111 9.04 -5.45 19.55
CA ASN A 111 9.03 -4.91 18.20
C ASN A 111 9.82 -3.61 18.13
N ALA A 112 10.85 -3.56 17.28
CA ALA A 112 11.61 -2.34 16.99
C ALA A 112 10.91 -1.45 15.92
N GLY A 113 9.61 -1.60 15.72
CA GLY A 113 8.80 -0.84 14.77
C GLY A 113 9.18 -1.12 13.32
N LEU A 114 9.07 -0.11 12.45
CA LEU A 114 9.38 -0.21 11.03
C LEU A 114 10.78 -0.75 10.71
N GLN A 115 11.72 -0.59 11.64
CA GLN A 115 13.08 -1.08 11.46
C GLN A 115 13.17 -2.60 11.50
N SER A 116 12.22 -3.28 12.14
CA SER A 116 12.20 -4.74 12.29
C SER A 116 11.19 -5.44 11.38
N ALA A 117 10.62 -4.75 10.41
CA ALA A 117 9.55 -5.26 9.54
C ALA A 117 8.39 -5.89 10.32
N ASN A 118 8.04 -5.31 11.47
CA ASN A 118 7.03 -5.79 12.43
C ASN A 118 7.35 -7.15 13.08
N LEU A 119 8.58 -7.63 12.99
CA LEU A 119 9.01 -8.83 13.70
C LEU A 119 9.21 -8.52 15.19
N HIS A 120 8.88 -9.50 16.03
CA HIS A 120 9.15 -9.46 17.46
C HIS A 120 10.43 -10.24 17.76
N TRP A 121 11.27 -9.68 18.63
CA TRP A 121 12.62 -10.16 18.80
C TRP A 121 12.91 -10.58 20.24
N LEU A 122 13.70 -11.62 20.36
CA LEU A 122 14.42 -11.96 21.57
C LEU A 122 15.86 -11.53 21.41
N GLN A 123 16.43 -10.94 22.41
CA GLN A 123 17.88 -10.81 22.54
C GLN A 123 18.40 -12.07 23.21
N ILE A 124 19.37 -12.72 22.61
CA ILE A 124 20.09 -13.88 23.16
C ILE A 124 21.56 -13.51 23.30
N GLY A 125 22.12 -13.68 24.48
CA GLY A 125 23.45 -13.24 24.82
C GLY A 125 23.49 -11.84 25.42
N THR A 126 24.70 -11.43 25.82
CA THR A 126 24.96 -10.13 26.47
C THR A 126 26.13 -9.42 25.79
N GLY A 127 26.14 -8.08 25.87
CA GLY A 127 27.21 -7.27 25.27
C GLY A 127 27.25 -7.38 23.75
N ASP A 128 28.43 -7.35 23.19
CA ASP A 128 28.70 -7.34 21.74
C ASP A 128 28.39 -8.68 21.05
N GLU A 129 28.35 -9.78 21.82
CA GLU A 129 27.98 -11.11 21.35
C GLU A 129 26.46 -11.33 21.29
N ALA A 130 25.67 -10.35 21.72
CA ALA A 130 24.24 -10.45 21.70
C ALA A 130 23.68 -10.52 20.27
N VAL A 131 22.78 -11.45 20.05
CA VAL A 131 22.07 -11.61 18.78
C VAL A 131 20.56 -11.45 18.99
N MET A 132 19.91 -10.88 17.99
CA MET A 132 18.48 -10.74 17.92
C MET A 132 17.90 -11.90 17.15
N VAL A 133 16.94 -12.60 17.75
CA VAL A 133 16.31 -13.79 17.19
C VAL A 133 14.80 -13.60 17.21
N SER A 134 14.15 -13.92 16.11
CA SER A 134 12.69 -13.90 15.97
C SER A 134 12.22 -15.22 15.38
N ALA A 135 11.09 -15.76 15.81
CA ALA A 135 10.53 -16.92 15.15
C ALA A 135 10.22 -16.63 13.67
N ASP A 136 10.57 -17.58 12.79
CA ASP A 136 10.31 -17.42 11.36
C ASP A 136 8.85 -17.79 11.03
N THR A 137 8.03 -16.79 10.85
CA THR A 137 6.62 -16.92 10.43
C THR A 137 6.43 -16.68 8.92
N GLY A 138 7.49 -16.70 8.15
CA GLY A 138 7.46 -16.43 6.71
C GLY A 138 7.15 -14.96 6.42
N MET A 139 6.07 -14.72 5.65
CA MET A 139 5.59 -13.37 5.34
C MET A 139 4.55 -12.84 6.36
N ASN A 140 4.12 -13.67 7.29
CA ASN A 140 3.10 -13.29 8.27
C ASN A 140 3.73 -12.63 9.50
N ALA A 141 4.05 -11.34 9.38
CA ALA A 141 4.60 -10.55 10.49
C ALA A 141 3.62 -10.45 11.70
N VAL A 142 2.32 -10.58 11.47
CA VAL A 142 1.29 -10.53 12.53
C VAL A 142 1.43 -11.71 13.49
N ALA A 143 1.78 -12.90 12.98
CA ALA A 143 2.01 -14.09 13.80
C ALA A 143 3.35 -14.07 14.56
N SER A 144 4.27 -13.14 14.22
CA SER A 144 5.63 -13.11 14.79
C SER A 144 5.64 -12.97 16.31
N ARG A 145 4.73 -12.19 16.88
CA ARG A 145 4.65 -11.98 18.34
C ARG A 145 4.35 -13.26 19.08
N GLU A 146 3.29 -13.95 18.67
CA GLU A 146 2.86 -15.20 19.34
C GLU A 146 3.90 -16.31 19.15
N ALA A 147 4.38 -16.50 17.91
CA ALA A 147 5.39 -17.50 17.61
C ALA A 147 6.71 -17.25 18.37
N THR A 148 7.13 -15.99 18.51
CA THR A 148 8.35 -15.66 19.27
C THR A 148 8.13 -15.80 20.78
N ALA A 149 6.93 -15.49 21.29
CA ALA A 149 6.58 -15.71 22.68
C ALA A 149 6.51 -17.21 23.02
N ASP A 150 5.96 -18.03 22.12
CA ASP A 150 5.95 -19.48 22.28
C ASP A 150 7.36 -20.09 22.26
N MET A 151 8.21 -19.58 21.38
CA MET A 151 9.63 -19.94 21.37
C MET A 151 10.30 -19.59 22.72
N LEU A 152 10.04 -18.40 23.27
CA LEU A 152 10.58 -17.99 24.56
C LEU A 152 10.09 -18.89 25.70
N ARG A 153 8.80 -19.21 25.76
CA ARG A 153 8.20 -20.13 26.75
C ARG A 153 8.83 -21.53 26.65
N ALA A 154 9.07 -22.00 25.43
CA ALA A 154 9.68 -23.29 25.18
C ALA A 154 11.16 -23.33 25.59
N LEU A 155 11.89 -22.22 25.46
CA LEU A 155 13.29 -22.10 25.88
C LEU A 155 13.43 -21.98 27.40
N LEU A 156 12.50 -21.29 28.06
CA LEU A 156 12.54 -21.00 29.52
C LEU A 156 11.21 -21.42 30.20
N PRO A 157 10.89 -22.72 30.25
CA PRO A 157 9.61 -23.20 30.74
C PRO A 157 9.37 -22.94 32.24
N GLN A 158 10.43 -22.75 33.01
CA GLN A 158 10.33 -22.49 34.45
C GLN A 158 10.22 -21.00 34.79
N GLN A 159 10.44 -20.11 33.82
CA GLN A 159 10.33 -18.68 34.05
C GLN A 159 8.92 -18.19 33.68
N PRO A 160 8.11 -17.75 34.67
CA PRO A 160 6.85 -17.14 34.35
C PRO A 160 7.10 -15.87 33.53
N LEU A 161 6.64 -15.88 32.29
CA LEU A 161 6.65 -14.66 31.47
C LEU A 161 5.59 -13.72 32.03
N ASP A 162 6.02 -12.63 32.63
CA ASP A 162 5.11 -11.57 33.00
C ASP A 162 4.37 -11.09 31.74
N PRO A 163 3.03 -11.18 31.70
CA PRO A 163 2.25 -10.66 30.59
C PRO A 163 2.58 -9.19 30.27
N SER A 164 3.01 -8.40 31.25
CA SER A 164 3.44 -7.01 31.07
C SER A 164 4.77 -6.90 30.35
N ALA A 165 5.68 -7.88 30.49
CA ALA A 165 6.94 -7.92 29.76
C ALA A 165 6.74 -8.23 28.28
N LEU A 166 5.63 -8.88 27.93
CA LEU A 166 5.19 -9.15 26.55
C LEU A 166 4.20 -8.08 26.05
N ALA A 167 3.93 -7.05 26.84
CA ALA A 167 2.96 -5.99 26.56
C ALA A 167 3.51 -5.01 25.49
N ASP A 168 3.94 -5.55 24.37
CA ASP A 168 4.29 -4.75 23.21
C ASP A 168 3.05 -4.24 22.50
N PHE A 169 3.21 -3.08 21.89
CA PHE A 169 2.21 -2.53 21.04
C PHE A 169 2.03 -3.41 19.78
N ALA A 170 0.83 -3.90 19.57
CA ALA A 170 0.45 -4.63 18.36
C ALA A 170 -0.64 -3.85 17.61
N LEU A 171 -0.36 -3.47 16.36
CA LEU A 171 -1.28 -2.70 15.51
C LEU A 171 -2.65 -3.36 15.36
N ASP A 172 -2.67 -4.67 15.21
CA ASP A 172 -3.88 -5.47 15.01
C ASP A 172 -4.71 -5.69 16.29
N LYS A 173 -4.09 -5.54 17.47
CA LYS A 173 -4.76 -5.76 18.76
C LYS A 173 -5.22 -4.47 19.44
N HIS A 174 -4.61 -3.35 19.11
CA HIS A 174 -4.96 -2.09 19.73
C HIS A 174 -6.25 -1.49 19.12
N PRO A 175 -7.28 -1.14 19.92
CA PRO A 175 -8.59 -0.78 19.39
C PRO A 175 -8.57 0.48 18.51
N ALA A 176 -7.75 1.48 18.85
CA ALA A 176 -7.66 2.71 18.07
C ALA A 176 -7.01 2.48 16.68
N THR A 177 -6.01 1.61 16.60
CA THR A 177 -5.35 1.29 15.33
C THR A 177 -6.21 0.39 14.47
N ARG A 178 -6.93 -0.58 15.04
CA ARG A 178 -7.92 -1.37 14.31
C ARG A 178 -8.99 -0.49 13.67
N LEU A 179 -9.57 0.43 14.47
CA LEU A 179 -10.56 1.37 13.93
C LEU A 179 -9.96 2.23 12.83
N ALA A 180 -8.76 2.80 13.03
CA ALA A 180 -8.08 3.62 12.04
C ALA A 180 -7.81 2.86 10.74
N THR A 181 -7.37 1.59 10.83
CA THR A 181 -7.13 0.73 9.68
C THR A 181 -8.44 0.41 8.94
N MET A 182 -9.52 0.10 9.67
CA MET A 182 -10.83 -0.13 9.06
C MET A 182 -11.35 1.11 8.34
N VAL A 183 -11.26 2.28 8.98
CA VAL A 183 -11.64 3.57 8.38
C VAL A 183 -10.79 3.84 7.14
N PHE A 184 -9.48 3.64 7.20
CA PHE A 184 -8.60 3.80 6.05
C PHE A 184 -9.00 2.92 4.88
N ILE A 185 -9.29 1.63 5.11
CA ILE A 185 -9.71 0.69 4.07
C ILE A 185 -11.03 1.14 3.44
N VAL A 186 -12.02 1.50 4.25
CA VAL A 186 -13.34 1.95 3.75
C VAL A 186 -13.20 3.23 2.91
N LEU A 187 -12.44 4.21 3.39
CA LEU A 187 -12.20 5.46 2.66
C LEU A 187 -11.42 5.22 1.36
N LEU A 188 -10.41 4.35 1.39
CA LEU A 188 -9.63 3.98 0.21
C LEU A 188 -10.51 3.28 -0.83
N LEU A 189 -11.33 2.31 -0.42
CA LEU A 189 -12.26 1.63 -1.32
C LEU A 189 -13.28 2.61 -1.90
N GLY A 190 -13.81 3.54 -1.10
CA GLY A 190 -14.69 4.61 -1.57
C GLY A 190 -14.01 5.50 -2.60
N LEU A 191 -12.75 5.89 -2.38
CA LEU A 191 -11.97 6.68 -3.33
C LEU A 191 -11.73 5.91 -4.64
N LEU A 192 -11.34 4.64 -4.56
CA LEU A 192 -11.11 3.79 -5.74
C LEU A 192 -12.41 3.54 -6.52
N ALA A 193 -13.52 3.32 -5.83
CA ALA A 193 -14.83 3.17 -6.46
C ALA A 193 -15.23 4.46 -7.20
N ASP A 194 -15.08 5.63 -6.57
CA ASP A 194 -15.39 6.89 -7.24
C ASP A 194 -14.50 7.12 -8.47
N LEU A 195 -13.22 6.79 -8.41
CA LEU A 195 -12.31 6.89 -9.55
C LEU A 195 -12.68 5.95 -10.70
N GLY A 196 -13.15 4.73 -10.38
CA GLY A 196 -13.48 3.71 -11.38
C GLY A 196 -14.84 3.89 -12.05
N PHE A 197 -15.81 4.47 -11.34
CA PHE A 197 -17.20 4.53 -11.79
C PHE A 197 -17.69 5.95 -12.10
N THR A 198 -16.78 6.95 -12.15
CA THR A 198 -17.22 8.32 -12.46
C THR A 198 -17.37 8.54 -13.96
N GLU A 199 -18.57 8.94 -14.37
CA GLU A 199 -18.89 9.35 -15.73
C GLU A 199 -19.00 10.87 -15.89
N HIS A 200 -18.55 11.62 -14.88
CA HIS A 200 -18.62 13.08 -14.89
C HIS A 200 -17.21 13.67 -15.06
N GLN A 201 -17.11 14.60 -15.99
CA GLN A 201 -15.88 15.37 -16.24
C GLN A 201 -16.02 16.77 -15.65
N LEU A 202 -15.10 17.17 -14.79
CA LEU A 202 -15.04 18.51 -14.23
C LEU A 202 -14.63 19.52 -15.33
N LEU A 203 -15.40 20.57 -15.50
CA LEU A 203 -15.17 21.67 -16.43
C LEU A 203 -14.62 22.91 -15.72
N THR A 204 -14.98 23.13 -14.46
CA THR A 204 -14.45 24.22 -13.64
C THR A 204 -12.94 24.00 -13.36
N PRO A 205 -12.13 25.07 -13.28
CA PRO A 205 -10.73 24.92 -12.88
C PRO A 205 -10.58 24.20 -11.55
N ALA A 206 -9.76 23.13 -11.55
CA ALA A 206 -9.64 22.22 -10.40
C ALA A 206 -8.90 22.83 -9.17
N TRP A 207 -8.41 24.07 -9.24
CA TRP A 207 -7.58 24.64 -8.18
C TRP A 207 -8.29 24.69 -6.81
N ALA A 208 -9.58 25.09 -6.79
CA ALA A 208 -10.35 25.17 -5.55
C ALA A 208 -10.52 23.78 -4.88
N LEU A 209 -10.77 22.75 -5.68
CA LEU A 209 -10.84 21.37 -5.22
C LEU A 209 -9.47 20.84 -4.77
N THR A 210 -8.40 21.24 -5.45
CA THR A 210 -7.02 20.93 -5.03
C THR A 210 -6.72 21.56 -3.67
N VAL A 211 -7.07 22.84 -3.47
CA VAL A 211 -6.90 23.52 -2.19
C VAL A 211 -7.72 22.84 -1.10
N LEU A 212 -8.98 22.46 -1.38
CA LEU A 212 -9.81 21.71 -0.45
C LEU A 212 -9.15 20.40 -0.05
N GLY A 213 -8.66 19.62 -1.02
CA GLY A 213 -7.97 18.35 -0.78
C GLY A 213 -6.73 18.53 0.10
N LEU A 214 -5.90 19.54 -0.20
CA LEU A 214 -4.72 19.86 0.59
C LEU A 214 -5.10 20.30 2.00
N ALA A 215 -6.10 21.17 2.17
CA ALA A 215 -6.55 21.66 3.47
C ALA A 215 -7.06 20.49 4.34
N VAL A 216 -7.90 19.60 3.78
CA VAL A 216 -8.41 18.43 4.49
C VAL A 216 -7.29 17.44 4.81
N GLY A 217 -6.37 17.21 3.87
CA GLY A 217 -5.19 16.37 4.09
C GLY A 217 -4.31 16.89 5.21
N LEU A 218 -4.03 18.20 5.25
CA LEU A 218 -3.29 18.83 6.32
C LEU A 218 -4.05 18.77 7.65
N ALA A 219 -5.36 19.02 7.66
CA ALA A 219 -6.19 18.85 8.84
C ALA A 219 -6.16 17.41 9.38
N GLY A 220 -6.01 16.41 8.49
CA GLY A 220 -5.82 15.01 8.86
C GLY A 220 -4.60 14.78 9.76
N LEU A 221 -3.56 15.63 9.68
CA LEU A 221 -2.39 15.55 10.56
C LEU A 221 -2.74 15.79 12.03
N LEU A 222 -3.88 16.45 12.32
CA LEU A 222 -4.39 16.63 13.69
C LEU A 222 -4.81 15.29 14.33
N LEU A 223 -4.91 14.20 13.58
CA LEU A 223 -5.12 12.87 14.14
C LEU A 223 -3.90 12.34 14.91
N TYR A 224 -2.69 12.85 14.62
CA TYR A 224 -1.47 12.42 15.30
C TYR A 224 -1.54 12.53 16.83
N PRO A 225 -1.84 13.71 17.42
CA PRO A 225 -1.97 13.82 18.88
C PRO A 225 -3.12 12.96 19.45
N ALA A 226 -4.17 12.69 18.67
CA ALA A 226 -5.25 11.82 19.12
C ALA A 226 -4.77 10.35 19.26
N PHE A 227 -3.92 9.86 18.36
CA PHE A 227 -3.30 8.54 18.48
C PHE A 227 -2.33 8.47 19.65
N ILE A 228 -1.48 9.50 19.85
CA ILE A 228 -0.55 9.58 20.98
C ILE A 228 -1.32 9.53 22.32
N ARG A 229 -2.40 10.31 22.46
CA ARG A 229 -3.27 10.27 23.66
C ARG A 229 -3.86 8.90 23.93
N ARG A 230 -4.07 8.09 22.87
CA ARG A 230 -4.54 6.70 22.98
C ARG A 230 -3.41 5.70 23.16
N LYS A 231 -2.21 6.14 23.51
CA LYS A 231 -1.02 5.32 23.77
C LYS A 231 -0.54 4.52 22.54
N VAL A 232 -0.87 4.98 21.33
CA VAL A 232 -0.26 4.45 20.09
C VAL A 232 1.16 5.01 20.00
N PRO A 233 2.20 4.18 19.78
CA PRO A 233 3.57 4.66 19.67
C PRO A 233 3.73 5.68 18.54
N GLY A 234 4.69 6.62 18.70
CA GLY A 234 4.80 7.79 17.84
C GLY A 234 5.02 7.50 16.36
N ARG A 235 5.75 6.42 16.04
CA ARG A 235 6.01 6.02 14.64
C ARG A 235 4.75 5.48 13.95
N GLU A 236 4.04 4.59 14.62
CA GLU A 236 2.77 4.02 14.17
C GLU A 236 1.69 5.10 14.07
N SER A 237 1.64 6.01 15.04
CA SER A 237 0.78 7.20 15.00
C SER A 237 1.06 8.06 13.77
N LEU A 238 2.33 8.32 13.48
CA LEU A 238 2.73 9.13 12.31
C LEU A 238 2.30 8.47 11.01
N LEU A 239 2.57 7.17 10.85
CA LEU A 239 2.19 6.44 9.64
C LEU A 239 0.68 6.40 9.42
N LEU A 240 -0.09 6.01 10.45
CA LEU A 240 -1.55 5.96 10.35
C LEU A 240 -2.11 7.34 10.01
N THR A 241 -1.56 8.39 10.65
CA THR A 241 -1.94 9.77 10.36
C THR A 241 -1.64 10.15 8.91
N MET A 242 -0.44 9.85 8.41
CA MET A 242 -0.07 10.15 7.03
C MET A 242 -0.98 9.43 6.03
N PHE A 243 -1.22 8.13 6.21
CA PHE A 243 -2.10 7.38 5.31
C PHE A 243 -3.53 7.90 5.33
N LEU A 244 -4.10 8.15 6.51
CA LEU A 244 -5.43 8.73 6.63
C LEU A 244 -5.50 10.13 6.01
N SER A 245 -4.51 10.99 6.24
CA SER A 245 -4.44 12.33 5.68
C SER A 245 -4.44 12.33 4.16
N VAL A 246 -3.65 11.44 3.55
CA VAL A 246 -3.59 11.31 2.08
C VAL A 246 -4.94 10.87 1.50
N VAL A 247 -5.57 9.85 2.11
CA VAL A 247 -6.86 9.35 1.62
C VAL A 247 -7.97 10.37 1.84
N LEU A 248 -8.01 11.03 2.99
CA LEU A 248 -8.98 12.10 3.29
C LEU A 248 -8.81 13.28 2.31
N GLY A 249 -7.57 13.69 2.07
CA GLY A 249 -7.25 14.75 1.12
C GLY A 249 -7.66 14.40 -0.32
N GLY A 250 -7.48 13.16 -0.74
CA GLY A 250 -7.91 12.67 -2.05
C GLY A 250 -9.42 12.51 -2.17
N LEU A 251 -10.10 12.13 -1.09
CA LEU A 251 -11.54 11.90 -1.08
C LEU A 251 -12.35 13.20 -0.97
N ALA A 252 -11.87 14.20 -0.25
CA ALA A 252 -12.61 15.44 0.00
C ALA A 252 -13.07 16.16 -1.29
N PRO A 253 -12.22 16.36 -2.33
CA PRO A 253 -12.66 16.91 -3.61
C PRO A 253 -13.73 16.06 -4.28
N ARG A 254 -13.66 14.74 -4.19
CA ARG A 254 -14.63 13.82 -4.78
C ARG A 254 -15.99 13.92 -4.09
N VAL A 255 -15.98 13.94 -2.76
CA VAL A 255 -17.20 14.15 -1.98
C VAL A 255 -17.83 15.51 -2.32
N ALA A 256 -17.03 16.57 -2.43
CA ALA A 256 -17.55 17.89 -2.84
C ALA A 256 -18.21 17.84 -4.23
N LEU A 257 -17.59 17.17 -5.22
CA LEU A 257 -18.17 16.97 -6.55
C LEU A 257 -19.49 16.21 -6.50
N ARG A 258 -19.56 15.13 -5.70
CA ARG A 258 -20.80 14.32 -5.57
C ARG A 258 -21.91 15.08 -4.84
N LEU A 259 -21.56 15.82 -3.81
CA LEU A 259 -22.53 16.69 -3.12
C LEU A 259 -23.07 17.77 -4.06
N ASP A 260 -22.22 18.41 -4.84
CA ASP A 260 -22.64 19.42 -5.84
C ASP A 260 -23.59 18.81 -6.89
N GLN A 261 -23.28 17.59 -7.39
CA GLN A 261 -24.16 16.84 -8.29
C GLN A 261 -25.50 16.52 -7.65
N TRP A 262 -25.48 16.01 -6.45
CA TRP A 262 -26.71 15.62 -5.74
C TRP A 262 -27.62 16.81 -5.45
N LEU A 263 -27.03 17.95 -5.09
CA LEU A 263 -27.75 19.19 -4.77
C LEU A 263 -28.20 19.95 -6.03
N SER A 264 -27.64 19.67 -7.20
CA SER A 264 -28.00 20.36 -8.47
C SER A 264 -29.36 19.96 -9.02
N GLY A 265 -29.93 18.85 -8.53
CA GLY A 265 -31.22 18.34 -9.06
C GLY A 265 -31.12 17.62 -10.42
N GLY A 266 -29.92 17.46 -10.99
CA GLY A 266 -29.67 16.71 -12.22
C GLY A 266 -28.90 17.47 -13.30
N SER A 267 -28.73 16.84 -14.46
CA SER A 267 -28.13 17.45 -15.63
C SER A 267 -29.12 18.19 -16.49
N VAL A 268 -28.68 19.31 -17.09
CA VAL A 268 -29.50 20.10 -18.04
C VAL A 268 -28.84 20.00 -19.41
N ALA A 269 -29.66 19.66 -20.43
CA ALA A 269 -29.19 19.64 -21.80
C ALA A 269 -28.89 21.08 -22.28
N THR A 270 -27.62 21.33 -22.55
CA THR A 270 -27.12 22.67 -22.92
C THR A 270 -26.53 22.64 -24.33
N ALA A 271 -26.89 23.64 -25.14
CA ALA A 271 -26.43 23.75 -26.53
C ALA A 271 -24.98 24.24 -26.61
N TYR A 272 -24.16 23.50 -27.33
CA TYR A 272 -22.77 23.82 -27.62
C TYR A 272 -22.49 23.82 -29.11
N ARG A 273 -21.67 24.74 -29.59
CA ARG A 273 -21.20 24.80 -30.98
C ARG A 273 -19.83 24.18 -31.09
N LEU A 274 -19.65 23.24 -32.02
CA LEU A 274 -18.36 22.61 -32.28
C LEU A 274 -17.42 23.60 -32.93
N ALA A 275 -16.24 23.79 -32.32
CA ALA A 275 -15.10 24.49 -32.90
C ALA A 275 -14.08 23.45 -33.41
N HIS A 276 -12.94 23.91 -33.93
CA HIS A 276 -11.88 23.01 -34.42
C HIS A 276 -11.29 22.17 -33.26
N GLY A 277 -10.96 20.92 -33.53
CA GLY A 277 -10.19 20.07 -32.61
C GLY A 277 -10.96 19.51 -31.41
N ALA A 278 -12.26 19.19 -31.57
CA ALA A 278 -13.12 18.64 -30.50
C ALA A 278 -13.29 19.61 -29.30
N VAL A 279 -13.28 20.89 -29.58
CA VAL A 279 -13.59 21.95 -28.63
C VAL A 279 -15.02 22.40 -28.86
N LEU A 280 -15.84 22.41 -27.81
CA LEU A 280 -17.23 22.83 -27.85
C LEU A 280 -17.40 24.09 -27.01
N ARG A 281 -17.95 25.13 -27.63
CA ARG A 281 -18.25 26.41 -26.99
C ARG A 281 -19.73 26.55 -26.72
N PRO A 282 -20.11 26.98 -25.52
CA PRO A 282 -21.53 27.15 -25.21
C PRO A 282 -22.17 28.19 -26.16
N VAL A 283 -23.42 27.95 -26.57
CA VAL A 283 -24.18 28.90 -27.39
C VAL A 283 -24.64 30.06 -26.52
N GLU A 284 -25.04 29.76 -25.29
CA GLU A 284 -25.46 30.76 -24.30
C GLU A 284 -24.31 31.04 -23.32
N PRO A 285 -24.21 32.31 -22.82
CA PRO A 285 -23.19 32.64 -21.83
C PRO A 285 -23.50 31.93 -20.49
N GLY A 286 -22.42 31.52 -19.78
CA GLY A 286 -22.53 30.89 -18.45
C GLY A 286 -21.69 29.63 -18.37
N PRO A 287 -22.04 28.55 -19.07
CA PRO A 287 -21.24 27.30 -19.04
C PRO A 287 -19.83 27.49 -19.64
N PRO A 288 -18.81 26.80 -19.12
CA PRO A 288 -17.45 26.86 -19.65
C PRO A 288 -17.29 26.07 -20.96
N GLU A 289 -16.23 26.37 -21.70
CA GLU A 289 -15.79 25.60 -22.88
C GLU A 289 -15.47 24.16 -22.50
N VAL A 290 -15.91 23.21 -23.32
CA VAL A 290 -15.67 21.77 -23.12
C VAL A 290 -14.64 21.29 -24.14
N ARG A 291 -13.62 20.57 -23.67
CA ARG A 291 -12.58 19.95 -24.50
C ARG A 291 -12.63 18.44 -24.35
N LEU A 292 -12.88 17.76 -25.48
CA LEU A 292 -13.08 16.31 -25.55
C LEU A 292 -11.98 15.63 -26.38
N ASN A 293 -10.73 15.87 -25.99
CA ASN A 293 -9.57 15.39 -26.73
C ASN A 293 -9.46 13.86 -26.77
N ASP A 294 -10.02 13.17 -25.80
CA ASP A 294 -10.06 11.71 -25.67
C ASP A 294 -10.99 11.03 -26.70
N VAL A 295 -11.95 11.78 -27.23
CA VAL A 295 -12.90 11.30 -28.27
C VAL A 295 -12.87 12.18 -29.51
N ARG A 296 -11.67 12.70 -29.84
CA ARG A 296 -11.48 13.64 -30.96
C ARG A 296 -11.92 13.07 -32.31
N GLU A 297 -11.69 11.78 -32.55
CA GLU A 297 -12.07 11.08 -33.78
C GLU A 297 -13.58 11.04 -33.97
N TYR A 298 -14.31 10.78 -32.90
CA TYR A 298 -15.77 10.85 -32.93
C TYR A 298 -16.28 12.24 -33.36
N TRP A 299 -15.63 13.31 -32.86
CA TRP A 299 -16.04 14.67 -33.19
C TRP A 299 -15.60 15.11 -34.60
N ALA A 300 -14.63 14.45 -35.20
CA ALA A 300 -14.14 14.76 -36.56
C ALA A 300 -15.17 14.45 -37.66
N GLN A 301 -16.20 13.64 -37.37
CA GLN A 301 -17.29 13.36 -38.32
C GLN A 301 -18.29 14.54 -38.48
N PHE A 302 -18.28 15.51 -37.57
CA PHE A 302 -19.19 16.63 -37.57
C PHE A 302 -18.51 17.88 -38.14
N GLU A 303 -19.30 18.67 -38.84
CA GLU A 303 -18.82 19.95 -39.41
C GLU A 303 -18.54 20.99 -38.30
N PRO A 304 -17.43 21.71 -38.36
CA PRO A 304 -17.19 22.86 -37.48
C PRO A 304 -18.38 23.87 -37.59
N GLY A 305 -18.83 24.34 -36.45
CA GLY A 305 -20.02 25.23 -36.38
C GLY A 305 -21.33 24.49 -36.09
N SER A 306 -21.37 23.17 -36.20
CA SER A 306 -22.56 22.38 -35.84
C SER A 306 -22.90 22.52 -34.35
N THR A 307 -24.19 22.45 -34.02
CA THR A 307 -24.69 22.57 -32.65
C THR A 307 -25.01 21.19 -32.07
N HIS A 308 -24.55 20.94 -30.88
CA HIS A 308 -24.70 19.66 -30.15
C HIS A 308 -25.25 19.92 -28.75
N GLN A 309 -26.02 18.99 -28.22
CA GLN A 309 -26.52 19.03 -26.84
C GLN A 309 -25.59 18.24 -25.94
N LEU A 310 -25.10 18.88 -24.88
CA LEU A 310 -24.31 18.24 -23.82
C LEU A 310 -25.08 18.34 -22.50
N ASP A 311 -25.06 17.27 -21.72
CA ASP A 311 -25.69 17.22 -20.41
C ASP A 311 -24.73 17.85 -19.37
N ILE A 312 -25.06 19.04 -18.90
CA ILE A 312 -24.25 19.84 -17.98
C ILE A 312 -24.90 19.83 -16.60
N VAL A 313 -24.08 19.56 -15.59
CA VAL A 313 -24.45 19.70 -14.18
C VAL A 313 -23.82 20.97 -13.63
N HIS A 314 -24.62 21.80 -13.00
CA HIS A 314 -24.17 22.99 -12.28
C HIS A 314 -24.87 23.03 -10.92
N GLY A 315 -24.10 22.76 -9.87
CA GLY A 315 -24.62 22.70 -8.53
C GLY A 315 -24.38 23.98 -7.72
N PRO A 316 -24.86 24.04 -6.48
CA PRO A 316 -24.79 25.21 -5.62
C PRO A 316 -23.36 25.55 -5.17
N LEU A 317 -22.39 24.64 -5.29
CA LEU A 317 -20.98 24.93 -5.05
C LEU A 317 -20.31 25.65 -6.23
N GLY A 318 -21.06 25.92 -7.32
CA GLY A 318 -20.57 26.60 -8.51
C GLY A 318 -19.66 25.73 -9.38
N LEU A 319 -19.72 24.42 -9.26
CA LEU A 319 -18.91 23.50 -10.05
C LEU A 319 -19.66 23.10 -11.32
N TRP A 320 -19.03 23.33 -12.47
CA TRP A 320 -19.53 22.87 -13.75
C TRP A 320 -18.98 21.49 -14.06
N GLN A 321 -19.84 20.55 -14.40
CA GLN A 321 -19.47 19.18 -14.72
C GLN A 321 -20.25 18.73 -15.96
N LEU A 322 -19.57 17.97 -16.82
CA LEU A 322 -20.19 17.30 -17.97
C LEU A 322 -20.57 15.88 -17.55
N ASP A 323 -21.86 15.54 -17.67
CA ASP A 323 -22.32 14.16 -17.61
C ASP A 323 -22.02 13.47 -18.94
N ARG A 324 -21.11 12.53 -18.92
CA ARG A 324 -20.62 11.86 -20.12
C ARG A 324 -21.42 10.62 -20.52
N ARG A 325 -22.43 10.21 -19.76
CA ARG A 325 -23.16 8.96 -20.03
C ARG A 325 -23.68 8.87 -21.46
N ARG A 326 -24.40 9.90 -21.93
CA ARG A 326 -24.89 9.95 -23.31
C ARG A 326 -23.76 10.04 -24.34
N LEU A 327 -22.75 10.83 -24.06
CA LEU A 327 -21.59 10.97 -24.93
C LEU A 327 -20.82 9.65 -25.04
N ASN A 328 -20.57 8.98 -23.93
CA ASN A 328 -19.86 7.69 -23.91
C ASN A 328 -20.67 6.62 -24.67
N ALA A 329 -21.99 6.57 -24.51
CA ALA A 329 -22.85 5.66 -25.30
C ALA A 329 -22.76 5.96 -26.79
N ALA A 330 -22.89 7.23 -27.21
CA ALA A 330 -22.82 7.62 -28.62
C ALA A 330 -21.44 7.35 -29.25
N THR A 331 -20.36 7.60 -28.50
CA THR A 331 -18.99 7.31 -28.95
C THR A 331 -18.75 5.81 -29.05
N TYR A 332 -19.20 5.02 -28.07
CA TYR A 332 -19.10 3.56 -28.10
C TYR A 332 -19.83 2.98 -29.33
N ASP A 333 -21.05 3.41 -29.60
CA ASP A 333 -21.83 2.99 -30.76
C ASP A 333 -21.17 3.36 -32.09
N TRP A 334 -20.47 4.50 -32.12
CA TRP A 334 -19.74 4.94 -33.30
C TRP A 334 -18.50 4.07 -33.55
N TYR A 335 -17.64 3.88 -32.52
CA TYR A 335 -16.46 3.02 -32.65
C TYR A 335 -16.81 1.59 -33.00
N SER A 336 -17.86 1.01 -32.41
CA SER A 336 -18.33 -0.34 -32.71
C SER A 336 -18.75 -0.51 -34.20
N ARG A 337 -19.33 0.56 -34.79
CA ARG A 337 -19.69 0.56 -36.22
C ARG A 337 -18.47 0.70 -37.11
N GLU A 338 -17.49 1.51 -36.74
CA GLU A 338 -16.24 1.67 -37.51
C GLU A 338 -15.40 0.40 -37.48
N GLU A 339 -15.26 -0.28 -36.32
CA GLU A 339 -14.58 -1.58 -36.21
C GLU A 339 -15.28 -2.66 -37.06
N GLY A 340 -16.59 -2.67 -37.12
CA GLY A 340 -17.37 -3.57 -38.00
C GLY A 340 -17.22 -3.25 -39.50
N ARG A 341 -16.83 -2.02 -39.85
CA ARG A 341 -16.56 -1.58 -41.23
C ARG A 341 -15.10 -1.77 -41.66
N ALA A 342 -14.18 -1.90 -40.72
CA ALA A 342 -12.78 -2.17 -41.03
C ALA A 342 -12.71 -3.51 -41.81
N PRO A 343 -12.16 -3.53 -43.05
CA PRO A 343 -12.05 -4.78 -43.79
C PRO A 343 -11.23 -5.72 -42.93
N LYS A 344 -11.79 -6.90 -42.62
CA LYS A 344 -11.01 -8.01 -42.03
C LYS A 344 -9.77 -8.13 -42.90
N SER A 345 -8.63 -7.68 -42.42
CA SER A 345 -7.37 -7.74 -43.13
C SER A 345 -7.23 -9.21 -43.64
N ALA A 346 -7.11 -9.36 -44.95
CA ALA A 346 -6.98 -10.62 -45.58
C ALA A 346 -5.93 -11.43 -44.83
N SER A 347 -6.34 -12.57 -44.31
CA SER A 347 -5.46 -13.56 -43.73
C SER A 347 -4.21 -13.69 -44.60
N ALA A 348 -3.05 -13.37 -44.03
CA ALA A 348 -1.79 -13.59 -44.74
C ALA A 348 -1.74 -15.03 -45.21
N PRO A 349 -1.38 -15.30 -46.47
CA PRO A 349 -1.28 -16.68 -46.96
C PRO A 349 -0.18 -17.38 -46.17
N GLU A 350 -0.55 -18.50 -45.57
CA GLU A 350 0.41 -19.46 -45.02
C GLU A 350 1.47 -19.80 -46.09
N ARG A 351 2.71 -19.57 -45.78
CA ARG A 351 3.87 -20.16 -46.45
C ARG A 351 4.77 -20.85 -45.43
#